data_65ac4eaeb6cee2f78162030d6c7ebef7
#
_entry.id   65ac4eaeb6cee2f78162030d6c7ebef7
#
_cell.length_a   1.000
_cell.length_b   1.000
_cell.length_c   1.000
_cell.angle_alpha   90.00
_cell.angle_beta   90.00
_cell.angle_gamma   90.00
#
_symmetry.space_group_name_H-M   'P 1'
#
loop_
_entity.id
_entity.type
_entity.pdbx_description
1 polymer ?
#
loop_
_entity_poly.entity_id
_entity_poly.type
_entity_poly.pdbx_seq_one_letter_code
_entity_poly.pdbx_strand_id
1 'polypeptide(L)'
;MGSDWLQGKQMNGSNSFSWLTAAGPYVYSLYKDQFGLKETIVAALFTTGFLSAGVSGYFVGQFADQFGRKAACLVFCVTYSIACFSTLGPNVPILFLGRVFGGLSTSLMYSAFESWMVTEFHKRQLDKAGLSLSSMFGIMTTLNSIVAIVAGVSSEWLVQVTHTKRAPFMASAALLAVAFWVILGCWVR
;
A
#
# COMPACT_ATOMS: atom_id res chain seq x y z
N MET A 1 -5.73 -13.06 -24.38
CA MET A 1 -5.03 -11.77 -24.57
C MET A 1 -5.54 -10.64 -23.66
N GLY A 2 -6.76 -10.67 -23.14
CA GLY A 2 -7.29 -9.67 -22.20
C GLY A 2 -6.92 -9.90 -20.73
N SER A 3 -6.71 -11.14 -20.32
CA SER A 3 -6.39 -11.54 -18.95
C SER A 3 -4.97 -11.17 -18.52
N ASP A 4 -4.02 -11.31 -19.42
CA ASP A 4 -2.59 -11.11 -19.12
C ASP A 4 -2.26 -9.64 -18.88
N TRP A 5 -2.95 -8.73 -19.59
CA TRP A 5 -2.78 -7.29 -19.41
C TRP A 5 -3.39 -6.78 -18.08
N LEU A 6 -4.53 -7.34 -17.67
CA LEU A 6 -5.13 -7.05 -16.36
C LEU A 6 -4.26 -7.57 -15.23
N GLN A 7 -3.71 -8.78 -15.37
CA GLN A 7 -2.80 -9.37 -14.41
C GLN A 7 -1.52 -8.54 -14.25
N GLY A 8 -0.91 -8.08 -15.34
CA GLY A 8 0.32 -7.28 -15.28
C GLY A 8 0.15 -5.93 -14.56
N LYS A 9 -0.97 -5.23 -14.76
CA LYS A 9 -1.25 -3.97 -14.04
C LYS A 9 -1.64 -4.18 -12.57
N GLN A 10 -2.35 -5.26 -12.28
CA GLN A 10 -2.76 -5.64 -10.93
C GLN A 10 -1.56 -6.10 -10.10
N MET A 11 -0.62 -6.85 -10.69
CA MET A 11 0.60 -7.29 -10.01
C MET A 11 1.48 -6.12 -9.56
N ASN A 12 1.60 -5.05 -10.33
CA ASN A 12 2.43 -3.89 -9.94
C ASN A 12 1.84 -3.12 -8.73
N GLY A 13 0.52 -2.99 -8.65
CA GLY A 13 -0.13 -2.36 -7.50
C GLY A 13 -0.13 -3.25 -6.25
N SER A 14 -0.44 -4.54 -6.42
CA SER A 14 -0.47 -5.50 -5.31
C SER A 14 0.91 -5.80 -4.73
N ASN A 15 1.97 -5.75 -5.54
CA ASN A 15 3.34 -5.93 -5.06
C ASN A 15 3.73 -4.85 -4.05
N SER A 16 3.45 -3.58 -4.34
CA SER A 16 3.72 -2.48 -3.41
C SER A 16 2.92 -2.61 -2.10
N PHE A 17 1.67 -3.10 -2.19
CA PHE A 17 0.83 -3.34 -1.02
C PHE A 17 1.33 -4.49 -0.15
N SER A 18 1.79 -5.56 -0.75
CA SER A 18 2.24 -6.73 0.00
C SER A 18 3.51 -6.44 0.79
N TRP A 19 4.41 -5.62 0.25
CA TRP A 19 5.58 -5.13 1.01
C TRP A 19 5.14 -4.22 2.17
N LEU A 20 4.07 -3.44 2.01
CA LEU A 20 3.46 -2.66 3.08
C LEU A 20 2.95 -3.56 4.22
N THR A 21 2.22 -4.61 3.87
CA THR A 21 1.69 -5.58 4.83
C THR A 21 2.81 -6.36 5.53
N ALA A 22 3.86 -6.72 4.79
CA ALA A 22 5.04 -7.41 5.32
C ALA A 22 5.86 -6.55 6.28
N ALA A 23 5.88 -5.23 6.11
CA ALA A 23 6.54 -4.31 7.02
C ALA A 23 5.77 -4.12 8.34
N GLY A 24 4.47 -4.45 8.39
CA GLY A 24 3.61 -4.26 9.55
C GLY A 24 4.15 -4.83 10.87
N PRO A 25 4.53 -6.12 10.94
CA PRO A 25 5.10 -6.74 12.13
C PRO A 25 6.40 -6.07 12.60
N TYR A 26 7.23 -5.60 11.66
CA TYR A 26 8.50 -4.96 11.97
C TYR A 26 8.35 -3.55 12.52
N VAL A 27 7.24 -2.89 12.28
CA VAL A 27 6.97 -1.53 12.79
C VAL A 27 6.97 -1.49 14.31
N TYR A 28 6.29 -2.44 14.95
CA TYR A 28 6.26 -2.52 16.41
C TYR A 28 7.68 -2.75 16.97
N SER A 29 8.37 -3.73 16.41
CA SER A 29 9.73 -4.06 16.79
C SER A 29 10.73 -2.91 16.51
N LEU A 30 10.54 -2.16 15.43
CA LEU A 30 11.32 -0.96 15.11
C LEU A 30 11.13 0.11 16.20
N TYR A 31 9.89 0.38 16.61
CA TYR A 31 9.59 1.42 17.58
C TYR A 31 10.02 1.04 19.00
N LYS A 32 9.79 -0.21 19.42
CA LYS A 32 10.12 -0.67 20.76
C LYS A 32 11.59 -1.01 20.91
N ASP A 33 12.14 -1.86 20.03
CA ASP A 33 13.49 -2.41 20.22
C ASP A 33 14.58 -1.51 19.66
N GLN A 34 14.34 -0.85 18.51
CA GLN A 34 15.37 -0.05 17.85
C GLN A 34 15.33 1.42 18.28
N PHE A 35 14.15 1.99 18.51
CA PHE A 35 13.99 3.38 18.96
C PHE A 35 13.80 3.52 20.47
N GLY A 36 13.57 2.43 21.20
CA GLY A 36 13.42 2.44 22.65
C GLY A 36 12.19 3.22 23.15
N LEU A 37 11.14 3.35 22.32
CA LEU A 37 9.96 4.12 22.67
C LEU A 37 9.12 3.42 23.74
N LYS A 38 8.50 4.22 24.62
CA LYS A 38 7.55 3.69 25.61
C LYS A 38 6.33 3.07 24.91
N GLU A 39 5.80 1.99 25.46
CA GLU A 39 4.63 1.29 24.90
C GLU A 39 3.42 2.21 24.67
N THR A 40 3.21 3.18 25.56
CA THR A 40 2.14 4.18 25.40
C THR A 40 2.29 5.01 24.12
N ILE A 41 3.53 5.41 23.77
CA ILE A 41 3.82 6.17 22.54
C ILE A 41 3.63 5.27 21.32
N VAL A 42 4.06 4.02 21.41
CA VAL A 42 3.87 3.04 20.33
C VAL A 42 2.38 2.80 20.09
N ALA A 43 1.59 2.59 21.15
CA ALA A 43 0.13 2.45 21.04
C ALA A 43 -0.52 3.70 20.42
N ALA A 44 -0.12 4.90 20.84
CA ALA A 44 -0.62 6.16 20.28
C ALA A 44 -0.28 6.30 18.78
N LEU A 45 0.91 5.90 18.34
CA LEU A 45 1.31 5.88 16.94
C LEU A 45 0.45 4.94 16.09
N PHE A 46 0.14 3.74 16.60
CA PHE A 46 -0.77 2.81 15.92
C PHE A 46 -2.18 3.36 15.84
N THR A 47 -2.70 3.88 16.96
CA THR A 47 -4.04 4.50 17.03
C THR A 47 -4.16 5.66 16.04
N THR A 48 -3.16 6.53 15.95
CA THR A 48 -3.11 7.64 15.00
C THR A 48 -3.17 7.14 13.55
N GLY A 49 -2.44 6.09 13.22
CA GLY A 49 -2.47 5.50 11.87
C GLY A 49 -3.84 4.94 11.49
N PHE A 50 -4.48 4.18 12.40
CA PHE A 50 -5.82 3.64 12.16
C PHE A 50 -6.89 4.72 12.10
N LEU A 51 -6.82 5.71 12.99
CA LEU A 51 -7.76 6.84 12.99
C LEU A 51 -7.63 7.66 11.71
N SER A 52 -6.41 7.94 11.28
CA SER A 52 -6.14 8.63 10.02
C SER A 52 -6.68 7.84 8.82
N ALA A 53 -6.52 6.52 8.78
CA ALA A 53 -7.08 5.68 7.73
C ALA A 53 -8.62 5.74 7.72
N GLY A 54 -9.27 5.65 8.88
CA GLY A 54 -10.72 5.73 9.00
C GLY A 54 -11.27 7.08 8.54
N VAL A 55 -10.67 8.19 9.00
CA VAL A 55 -11.10 9.55 8.62
C VAL A 55 -10.85 9.81 7.14
N SER A 56 -9.67 9.46 6.63
CA SER A 56 -9.34 9.68 5.22
C SER A 56 -10.16 8.82 4.26
N GLY A 57 -10.59 7.63 4.68
CA GLY A 57 -11.45 6.76 3.87
C GLY A 57 -12.74 7.42 3.40
N TYR A 58 -13.28 8.34 4.19
CA TYR A 58 -14.47 9.12 3.81
C TYR A 58 -14.21 10.07 2.61
N PHE A 59 -13.06 10.71 2.58
CA PHE A 59 -12.74 11.72 1.55
C PHE A 59 -12.06 11.12 0.32
N VAL A 60 -11.33 10.04 0.48
CA VAL A 60 -10.50 9.43 -0.56
C VAL A 60 -11.31 8.90 -1.72
N GLY A 61 -12.49 8.33 -1.48
CA GLY A 61 -13.40 7.87 -2.53
C GLY A 61 -13.80 9.02 -3.45
N GLN A 62 -14.24 10.14 -2.87
CA GLN A 62 -14.62 11.34 -3.62
C GLN A 62 -13.43 11.94 -4.39
N PHE A 63 -12.24 11.93 -3.77
CA PHE A 63 -11.02 12.39 -4.42
C PHE A 63 -10.67 11.53 -5.65
N ALA A 64 -10.72 10.22 -5.53
CA ALA A 64 -10.44 9.28 -6.62
C ALA A 64 -11.44 9.43 -7.79
N ASP A 65 -12.70 9.73 -7.49
CA ASP A 65 -13.74 9.95 -8.49
C ASP A 65 -13.59 11.30 -9.21
N GLN A 66 -13.20 12.36 -8.51
CA GLN A 66 -13.05 13.70 -9.07
C GLN A 66 -11.75 13.88 -9.88
N PHE A 67 -10.62 13.46 -9.31
CA PHE A 67 -9.30 13.67 -9.92
C PHE A 67 -8.83 12.50 -10.77
N GLY A 68 -9.58 11.41 -10.75
CA GLY A 68 -9.26 10.22 -11.51
C GLY A 68 -8.26 9.30 -10.81
N ARG A 69 -8.32 8.05 -11.16
CA ARG A 69 -7.59 6.95 -10.51
C ARG A 69 -6.07 7.04 -10.67
N LYS A 70 -5.60 7.58 -11.80
CA LYS A 70 -4.16 7.83 -12.01
C LYS A 70 -3.62 8.78 -10.95
N ALA A 71 -4.33 9.88 -10.69
CA ALA A 71 -3.94 10.85 -9.68
C ALA A 71 -3.95 10.22 -8.29
N ALA A 72 -4.98 9.44 -7.93
CA ALA A 72 -5.06 8.73 -6.66
C ALA A 72 -3.88 7.77 -6.45
N CYS A 73 -3.47 7.00 -7.47
CA CYS A 73 -2.31 6.12 -7.41
C CYS A 73 -0.98 6.90 -7.25
N LEU A 74 -0.83 8.04 -7.92
CA LEU A 74 0.38 8.87 -7.76
C LEU A 74 0.45 9.50 -6.36
N VAL A 75 -0.66 10.01 -5.84
CA VAL A 75 -0.74 10.54 -4.48
C VAL A 75 -0.45 9.45 -3.46
N PHE A 76 -0.96 8.22 -3.67
CA PHE A 76 -0.60 7.06 -2.84
C PHE A 76 0.92 6.84 -2.80
N CYS A 77 1.59 6.80 -3.95
CA CYS A 77 3.04 6.57 -4.01
C CYS A 77 3.81 7.65 -3.25
N VAL A 78 3.41 8.92 -3.38
CA VAL A 78 4.08 10.05 -2.69
C VAL A 78 3.84 9.99 -1.19
N THR A 79 2.58 9.87 -0.75
CA THR A 79 2.21 9.86 0.68
C THR A 79 2.81 8.67 1.41
N TYR A 80 2.83 7.51 0.76
CA TYR A 80 3.45 6.33 1.35
C TYR A 80 4.98 6.40 1.40
N SER A 81 5.63 6.99 0.40
CA SER A 81 7.07 7.25 0.45
C SER A 81 7.43 8.17 1.63
N ILE A 82 6.64 9.23 1.87
CA ILE A 82 6.81 10.10 3.05
C ILE A 82 6.69 9.28 4.34
N ALA A 83 5.69 8.39 4.43
CA ALA A 83 5.52 7.52 5.59
C ALA A 83 6.73 6.60 5.80
N CYS A 84 7.29 6.02 4.74
CA CYS A 84 8.50 5.20 4.82
C CYS A 84 9.72 6.02 5.28
N PHE A 85 9.93 7.21 4.73
CA PHE A 85 11.05 8.06 5.13
C PHE A 85 10.93 8.55 6.57
N SER A 86 9.72 8.74 7.10
CA SER A 86 9.52 9.11 8.51
C SER A 86 10.06 8.07 9.50
N THR A 87 10.14 6.79 9.10
CA THR A 87 10.67 5.70 9.94
C THR A 87 12.20 5.65 10.02
N LEU A 88 12.90 6.51 9.31
CA LEU A 88 14.37 6.54 9.32
C LEU A 88 14.95 7.14 10.61
N GLY A 89 14.20 7.96 11.33
CA GLY A 89 14.66 8.63 12.55
C GLY A 89 13.77 8.37 13.77
N PRO A 90 14.32 8.50 15.00
CA PRO A 90 13.58 8.28 16.24
C PRO A 90 12.73 9.48 16.67
N ASN A 91 12.57 10.49 15.81
CA ASN A 91 11.84 11.71 16.15
C ASN A 91 10.35 11.46 16.25
N VAL A 92 9.79 11.46 17.45
CA VAL A 92 8.39 11.14 17.74
C VAL A 92 7.40 11.98 16.91
N PRO A 93 7.52 13.31 16.79
CA PRO A 93 6.62 14.11 15.94
C PRO A 93 6.63 13.69 14.47
N ILE A 94 7.82 13.36 13.92
CA ILE A 94 7.97 12.91 12.54
C ILE A 94 7.30 11.53 12.35
N LEU A 95 7.41 10.65 13.35
CA LEU A 95 6.75 9.36 13.34
C LEU A 95 5.21 9.50 13.34
N PHE A 96 4.66 10.44 14.11
CA PHE A 96 3.22 10.72 14.08
C PHE A 96 2.76 11.22 12.71
N LEU A 97 3.47 12.17 12.11
CA LEU A 97 3.20 12.63 10.73
C LEU A 97 3.26 11.46 9.75
N GLY A 98 4.27 10.61 9.84
CA GLY A 98 4.39 9.42 9.02
C GLY A 98 3.21 8.46 9.19
N ARG A 99 2.66 8.35 10.41
CA ARG A 99 1.47 7.52 10.66
C ARG A 99 0.20 8.12 10.04
N VAL A 100 0.05 9.43 10.06
CA VAL A 100 -1.06 10.12 9.37
C VAL A 100 -0.98 9.88 7.87
N PHE A 101 0.18 10.10 7.25
CA PHE A 101 0.37 9.83 5.81
C PHE A 101 0.24 8.35 5.45
N GLY A 102 0.69 7.45 6.32
CA GLY A 102 0.53 6.02 6.15
C GLY A 102 -0.94 5.58 6.16
N GLY A 103 -1.73 6.12 7.09
CA GLY A 103 -3.18 5.87 7.13
C GLY A 103 -3.90 6.40 5.89
N LEU A 104 -3.60 7.64 5.47
CA LEU A 104 -4.14 8.22 4.24
C LEU A 104 -3.80 7.36 3.01
N SER A 105 -2.55 6.90 2.91
CA SER A 105 -2.10 6.05 1.81
C SER A 105 -2.84 4.71 1.76
N THR A 106 -3.07 4.10 2.92
CA THR A 106 -3.81 2.84 3.02
C THR A 106 -5.22 3.00 2.46
N SER A 107 -5.92 4.07 2.84
CA SER A 107 -7.27 4.37 2.34
C SER A 107 -7.29 4.66 0.83
N LEU A 108 -6.32 5.44 0.32
CA LEU A 108 -6.15 5.72 -1.10
C LEU A 108 -5.99 4.44 -1.92
N MET A 109 -5.18 3.53 -1.42
CA MET A 109 -4.89 2.29 -2.12
C MET A 109 -6.14 1.42 -2.23
N TYR A 110 -6.83 1.13 -1.14
CA TYR A 110 -8.04 0.31 -1.18
C TYR A 110 -9.11 0.94 -2.07
N SER A 111 -9.43 2.22 -1.86
CA SER A 111 -10.45 2.92 -2.63
C SER A 111 -10.11 2.98 -4.14
N ALA A 112 -8.87 3.31 -4.50
CA ALA A 112 -8.48 3.46 -5.90
C ALA A 112 -8.50 2.12 -6.67
N PHE A 113 -8.03 1.03 -6.04
CA PHE A 113 -7.97 -0.27 -6.71
C PHE A 113 -9.35 -0.93 -6.82
N GLU A 114 -10.15 -0.88 -5.76
CA GLU A 114 -11.49 -1.45 -5.77
C GLU A 114 -12.39 -0.72 -6.78
N SER A 115 -12.40 0.61 -6.76
CA SER A 115 -13.19 1.40 -7.72
C SER A 115 -12.73 1.20 -9.16
N TRP A 116 -11.41 1.07 -9.39
CA TRP A 116 -10.87 0.76 -10.71
C TRP A 116 -11.34 -0.61 -11.20
N MET A 117 -11.29 -1.63 -10.37
CA MET A 117 -11.68 -2.98 -10.73
C MET A 117 -13.18 -3.05 -11.08
N VAL A 118 -14.04 -2.45 -10.25
CA VAL A 118 -15.49 -2.41 -10.50
C VAL A 118 -15.80 -1.72 -11.82
N THR A 119 -15.17 -0.61 -12.11
CA THR A 119 -15.41 0.11 -13.37
C THR A 119 -14.90 -0.65 -14.59
N GLU A 120 -13.72 -1.26 -14.51
CA GLU A 120 -13.17 -2.03 -15.62
C GLU A 120 -14.01 -3.29 -15.88
N PHE A 121 -14.56 -3.91 -14.83
CA PHE A 121 -15.51 -5.01 -14.93
C PHE A 121 -16.74 -4.61 -15.73
N HIS A 122 -17.39 -3.50 -15.40
CA HIS A 122 -18.57 -3.01 -16.11
C HIS A 122 -18.24 -2.51 -17.52
N LYS A 123 -17.13 -1.81 -17.70
CA LYS A 123 -16.70 -1.30 -19.01
C LYS A 123 -16.46 -2.41 -20.03
N ARG A 124 -15.93 -3.54 -19.58
CA ARG A 124 -15.65 -4.70 -20.43
C ARG A 124 -16.81 -5.68 -20.53
N GLN A 125 -17.93 -5.39 -19.86
CA GLN A 125 -19.11 -6.26 -19.85
C GLN A 125 -18.75 -7.72 -19.49
N LEU A 126 -17.88 -7.91 -18.48
CA LEU A 126 -17.40 -9.22 -18.08
C LEU A 126 -18.51 -10.10 -17.47
N ASP A 127 -19.59 -9.50 -17.02
CA ASP A 127 -20.84 -10.15 -16.63
C ASP A 127 -21.43 -10.97 -17.78
N LYS A 128 -21.41 -10.46 -19.01
CA LYS A 128 -21.86 -11.17 -20.22
C LYS A 128 -20.94 -12.33 -20.61
N ALA A 129 -19.68 -12.29 -20.19
CA ALA A 129 -18.73 -13.39 -20.36
C ALA A 129 -18.85 -14.47 -19.26
N GLY A 130 -19.86 -14.39 -18.39
CA GLY A 130 -20.09 -15.36 -17.33
C GLY A 130 -19.19 -15.20 -16.09
N LEU A 131 -18.44 -14.08 -16.01
CA LEU A 131 -17.63 -13.77 -14.84
C LEU A 131 -18.45 -12.97 -13.83
N SER A 132 -18.42 -13.37 -12.56
CA SER A 132 -19.03 -12.61 -11.49
C SER A 132 -18.05 -11.64 -10.87
N LEU A 133 -18.54 -10.48 -10.43
CA LEU A 133 -17.73 -9.49 -9.68
C LEU A 133 -17.14 -10.10 -8.41
N SER A 134 -17.88 -10.97 -7.74
CA SER A 134 -17.42 -11.70 -6.55
C SER A 134 -16.22 -12.60 -6.85
N SER A 135 -16.22 -13.32 -7.98
CA SER A 135 -15.07 -14.13 -8.40
C SER A 135 -13.83 -13.27 -8.68
N MET A 136 -14.01 -12.10 -9.27
CA MET A 136 -12.90 -11.16 -9.51
C MET A 136 -12.29 -10.66 -8.19
N PHE A 137 -13.12 -10.29 -7.21
CA PHE A 137 -12.63 -9.92 -5.86
C PHE A 137 -11.94 -11.10 -5.18
N GLY A 138 -12.47 -12.32 -5.30
CA GLY A 138 -11.84 -13.53 -4.78
C GLY A 138 -10.45 -13.76 -5.35
N ILE A 139 -10.28 -13.66 -6.66
CA ILE A 139 -8.97 -13.78 -7.33
C ILE A 139 -8.01 -12.68 -6.85
N MET A 140 -8.48 -11.44 -6.78
CA MET A 140 -7.67 -10.31 -6.30
C MET A 140 -7.16 -10.55 -4.88
N THR A 141 -8.04 -10.96 -3.97
CA THR A 141 -7.67 -11.24 -2.57
C THR A 141 -6.70 -12.41 -2.47
N THR A 142 -6.91 -13.48 -3.24
CA THR A 142 -6.02 -14.64 -3.27
C THR A 142 -4.61 -14.26 -3.76
N LEU A 143 -4.52 -13.54 -4.88
CA LEU A 143 -3.24 -13.07 -5.40
C LEU A 143 -2.53 -12.15 -4.40
N ASN A 144 -3.26 -11.22 -3.78
CA ASN A 144 -2.71 -10.34 -2.76
C ASN A 144 -2.17 -11.12 -1.56
N SER A 145 -2.85 -12.17 -1.13
CA SER A 145 -2.40 -13.04 -0.02
C SER A 145 -1.12 -13.79 -0.37
N ILE A 146 -1.02 -14.35 -1.58
CA ILE A 146 0.20 -15.04 -2.05
C ILE A 146 1.39 -14.07 -2.06
N VAL A 147 1.20 -12.89 -2.64
CA VAL A 147 2.26 -11.88 -2.71
C VAL A 147 2.64 -11.37 -1.31
N ALA A 148 1.68 -11.27 -0.37
CA ALA A 148 1.95 -10.91 1.02
C ALA A 148 2.83 -11.94 1.74
N ILE A 149 2.60 -13.23 1.49
CA ILE A 149 3.43 -14.31 2.04
C ILE A 149 4.87 -14.20 1.50
N VAL A 150 5.03 -14.07 0.19
CA VAL A 150 6.34 -13.91 -0.46
C VAL A 150 7.06 -12.67 0.07
N ALA A 151 6.36 -11.55 0.20
CA ALA A 151 6.91 -10.31 0.72
C ALA A 151 7.31 -10.44 2.21
N GLY A 152 6.53 -11.18 3.02
CA GLY A 152 6.86 -11.48 4.41
C GLY A 152 8.18 -12.23 4.54
N VAL A 153 8.34 -13.32 3.78
CA VAL A 153 9.58 -14.13 3.77
C VAL A 153 10.76 -13.30 3.26
N SER A 154 10.56 -12.50 2.20
CA SER A 154 11.61 -11.65 1.65
C SER A 154 12.03 -10.54 2.63
N SER A 155 11.09 -9.98 3.40
CA SER A 155 11.36 -8.99 4.43
C SER A 155 12.22 -9.58 5.56
N GLU A 156 11.90 -10.79 6.01
CA GLU A 156 12.69 -11.49 7.02
C GLU A 156 14.12 -11.73 6.55
N TRP A 157 14.28 -12.27 5.34
CA TRP A 157 15.59 -12.48 4.74
C TRP A 157 16.38 -11.16 4.62
N LEU A 158 15.72 -10.07 4.23
CA LEU A 158 16.35 -8.76 4.11
C LEU A 158 16.84 -8.21 5.46
N VAL A 159 16.04 -8.41 6.53
CA VAL A 159 16.44 -8.01 7.89
C VAL A 159 17.62 -8.84 8.37
N GLN A 160 17.65 -10.14 8.09
CA GLN A 160 18.76 -11.02 8.47
C GLN A 160 20.07 -10.62 7.79
N VAL A 161 20.04 -10.29 6.49
CA VAL A 161 21.21 -9.89 5.71
C VAL A 161 21.72 -8.49 6.09
N THR A 162 20.81 -7.55 6.30
CA THR A 162 21.18 -6.15 6.60
C THR A 162 21.36 -5.86 8.08
N HIS A 163 20.95 -6.76 8.96
CA HIS A 163 20.91 -6.59 10.41
C HIS A 163 20.16 -5.32 10.87
N THR A 164 19.27 -4.78 10.02
CA THR A 164 18.56 -3.52 10.29
C THR A 164 17.06 -3.67 10.00
N LYS A 165 16.23 -3.41 11.02
CA LYS A 165 14.76 -3.47 10.89
C LYS A 165 14.18 -2.35 10.01
N ARG A 166 15.00 -1.41 9.53
CA ARG A 166 14.63 -0.34 8.57
C ARG A 166 14.67 -0.80 7.12
N ALA A 167 15.39 -1.89 6.83
CA ALA A 167 15.61 -2.36 5.46
C ALA A 167 14.32 -2.64 4.67
N PRO A 168 13.28 -3.30 5.22
CA PRO A 168 12.02 -3.50 4.50
C PRO A 168 11.33 -2.19 4.10
N PHE A 169 11.42 -1.14 4.92
CA PHE A 169 10.81 0.17 4.62
C PHE A 169 11.55 0.88 3.49
N MET A 170 12.87 0.78 3.45
CA MET A 170 13.67 1.33 2.35
C MET A 170 13.44 0.56 1.05
N ALA A 171 13.32 -0.76 1.10
CA ALA A 171 12.97 -1.57 -0.05
C ALA A 171 11.56 -1.21 -0.58
N SER A 172 10.60 -1.01 0.31
CA SER A 172 9.24 -0.57 -0.05
C SER A 172 9.26 0.81 -0.71
N ALA A 173 10.04 1.76 -0.20
CA ALA A 173 10.19 3.09 -0.80
C ALA A 173 10.82 3.03 -2.20
N ALA A 174 11.83 2.19 -2.41
CA ALA A 174 12.46 1.99 -3.71
C ALA A 174 11.48 1.38 -4.73
N LEU A 175 10.71 0.35 -4.33
CA LEU A 175 9.67 -0.24 -5.17
C LEU A 175 8.57 0.75 -5.52
N LEU A 176 8.19 1.63 -4.59
CA LEU A 176 7.22 2.69 -4.83
C LEU A 176 7.74 3.72 -5.83
N ALA A 177 9.02 4.06 -5.78
CA ALA A 177 9.62 4.95 -6.77
C ALA A 177 9.57 4.34 -8.18
N VAL A 178 9.85 3.04 -8.31
CA VAL A 178 9.69 2.32 -9.58
C VAL A 178 8.24 2.31 -10.02
N ALA A 179 7.29 1.99 -9.12
CA ALA A 179 5.87 2.00 -9.42
C ALA A 179 5.37 3.38 -9.87
N PHE A 180 5.86 4.45 -9.24
CA PHE A 180 5.55 5.83 -9.62
C PHE A 180 5.94 6.14 -11.07
N TRP A 181 7.17 5.78 -11.46
CA TRP A 181 7.65 5.97 -12.84
C TRP A 181 6.87 5.12 -13.85
N VAL A 182 6.55 3.88 -13.50
CA VAL A 182 5.73 3.01 -14.36
C VAL A 182 4.33 3.59 -14.56
N ILE A 183 3.69 4.08 -13.48
CA ILE A 183 2.36 4.70 -13.56
C ILE A 183 2.41 5.97 -14.41
N LEU A 184 3.44 6.81 -14.27
CA LEU A 184 3.59 8.00 -15.08
C LEU A 184 3.73 7.70 -16.57
N GLY A 185 4.55 6.69 -16.92
CA GLY A 185 4.90 6.38 -18.31
C GLY A 185 3.92 5.46 -19.02
N CYS A 186 3.40 4.44 -18.32
CA CYS A 186 2.61 3.38 -18.93
C CYS A 186 1.09 3.54 -18.77
N TRP A 187 0.62 4.52 -17.95
CA TRP A 187 -0.82 4.75 -17.78
C TRP A 187 -1.36 5.56 -18.95
N VAL A 188 -1.79 4.86 -19.99
CA VAL A 188 -2.56 5.46 -21.10
C VAL A 188 -3.94 5.86 -20.57
N ARG A 189 -4.39 7.06 -20.95
CA ARG A 189 -5.71 7.62 -20.61
C ARG A 189 -6.86 6.79 -21.14
#